data_184269a4e03b37e3f65add686268c362
#
_entry.id   184269a4e03b37e3f65add686268c362
#
_cell.length_a   1.000
_cell.length_b   1.000
_cell.length_c   1.000
_cell.angle_alpha   90.00
_cell.angle_beta   90.00
_cell.angle_gamma   90.00
#
_symmetry.space_group_name_H-M   'P 1'
#
loop_
_entity.id
_entity.type
_entity.pdbx_description
1 polymer ?
#
loop_
_entity_poly.entity_id
_entity_poly.type
_entity_poly.pdbx_seq_one_letter_code
_entity_poly.pdbx_strand_id
1 'polypeptide(L)'
;MPKLRDQLQTSGLIYLCRIGDEPYTLGLFDTAGQEDYDRLRPLSYPQTDVFLVCFSVTSPASFENVREKWFPEVHHHCPGVPCLIVGTQTDLRDDPSVREKLGKQKMTPVKKEDGERMAKELGAVKYVECSALTQYKLKDVFDEVSFCMTIN
;
A
#
# COMPACT_ATOMS: atom_id res chain seq x y z
N MET A 1 17.51 -3.19 -28.99
CA MET A 1 16.78 -2.21 -28.17
C MET A 1 16.60 -2.79 -26.77
N PRO A 2 17.13 -2.18 -25.72
CA PRO A 2 16.81 -2.62 -24.38
C PRO A 2 15.31 -2.45 -24.17
N LYS A 3 14.66 -3.48 -23.65
CA LYS A 3 13.23 -3.48 -23.39
C LYS A 3 12.94 -2.39 -22.38
N LEU A 4 11.86 -1.63 -22.58
CA LEU A 4 11.39 -0.56 -21.68
C LEU A 4 11.35 -0.97 -20.19
N ARG A 5 11.30 -2.28 -19.91
CA ARG A 5 11.42 -2.86 -18.57
C ARG A 5 12.74 -2.53 -17.84
N ASP A 6 13.82 -2.30 -18.56
CA ASP A 6 15.14 -2.06 -17.96
C ASP A 6 15.34 -0.59 -17.54
N GLN A 7 14.41 0.30 -17.92
CA GLN A 7 14.43 1.72 -17.57
C GLN A 7 13.53 2.07 -16.38
N LEU A 8 12.57 1.23 -16.05
CA LEU A 8 11.82 1.32 -14.81
C LEU A 8 12.61 0.57 -13.74
N GLN A 9 13.61 1.22 -13.16
CA GLN A 9 14.21 0.75 -11.91
C GLN A 9 13.15 0.86 -10.78
N THR A 10 12.19 -0.02 -10.82
CA THR A 10 11.52 -0.43 -9.61
C THR A 10 12.56 -1.21 -8.82
N SER A 11 12.97 -0.69 -7.69
CA SER A 11 13.85 -1.41 -6.77
C SER A 11 13.08 -2.62 -6.24
N GLY A 12 13.15 -3.72 -6.98
CA GLY A 12 12.56 -4.98 -6.56
C GLY A 12 13.46 -5.63 -5.53
N LEU A 13 12.91 -5.89 -4.35
CA LEU A 13 13.55 -6.71 -3.32
C LEU A 13 12.93 -8.11 -3.37
N ILE A 14 13.79 -9.13 -3.40
CA ILE A 14 13.34 -10.51 -3.41
C ILE A 14 13.70 -11.15 -2.08
N TYR A 15 12.70 -11.68 -1.39
CA TYR A 15 12.85 -12.36 -0.11
C TYR A 15 12.38 -13.81 -0.22
N LEU A 16 13.09 -14.70 0.45
CA LEU A 16 12.57 -16.03 0.75
C LEU A 16 11.75 -15.95 2.03
N CYS A 17 10.49 -16.35 1.96
CA CYS A 17 9.61 -16.44 3.10
C CYS A 17 9.01 -17.85 3.19
N ARG A 18 8.44 -18.18 4.35
CA ARG A 18 7.71 -19.43 4.56
C ARG A 18 6.29 -19.10 4.96
N ILE A 19 5.35 -19.78 4.32
CA ILE A 19 3.93 -19.74 4.69
C ILE A 19 3.58 -21.16 5.15
N GLY A 20 3.43 -21.33 6.45
CA GLY A 20 3.41 -22.67 7.03
C GLY A 20 4.75 -23.38 6.80
N ASP A 21 4.73 -24.56 6.20
CA ASP A 21 5.93 -25.34 5.88
C ASP A 21 6.43 -25.14 4.43
N GLU A 22 5.69 -24.40 3.61
CA GLU A 22 6.01 -24.18 2.20
C GLU A 22 6.91 -22.96 2.02
N PRO A 23 8.01 -23.07 1.23
CA PRO A 23 8.85 -21.94 0.88
C PRO A 23 8.25 -21.14 -0.27
N TYR A 24 8.23 -19.82 -0.12
CA TYR A 24 7.78 -18.89 -1.16
C TYR A 24 8.86 -17.84 -1.43
N THR A 25 8.89 -17.37 -2.66
CA THR A 25 9.69 -16.21 -3.05
C THR A 25 8.77 -15.00 -3.13
N LEU A 26 8.98 -14.02 -2.27
CA LEU A 26 8.24 -12.76 -2.26
C LEU A 26 9.03 -11.69 -3.02
N GLY A 27 8.49 -11.23 -4.13
CA GLY A 27 8.99 -10.08 -4.86
C GLY A 27 8.24 -8.81 -4.46
N LEU A 28 8.97 -7.82 -3.93
CA LEU A 28 8.41 -6.50 -3.58
C LEU A 28 8.84 -5.48 -4.62
N PHE A 29 7.87 -4.77 -5.19
CA PHE A 29 8.09 -3.73 -6.19
C PHE A 29 7.47 -2.43 -5.71
N ASP A 30 8.30 -1.41 -5.55
CA ASP A 30 7.85 -0.05 -5.23
C ASP A 30 7.64 0.75 -6.52
N THR A 31 6.64 1.61 -6.55
CA THR A 31 6.32 2.45 -7.70
C THR A 31 6.24 3.91 -7.31
N ALA A 32 6.73 4.78 -8.20
CA ALA A 32 6.68 6.21 -7.99
C ALA A 32 5.24 6.75 -8.05
N GLY A 33 4.82 7.49 -7.02
CA GLY A 33 3.48 8.08 -6.93
C GLY A 33 3.32 9.42 -7.66
N GLN A 34 4.39 10.01 -8.21
CA GLN A 34 4.33 11.28 -8.91
C GLN A 34 3.54 11.19 -10.22
N GLU A 35 2.84 12.26 -10.57
CA GLU A 35 2.00 12.32 -11.79
C GLU A 35 2.80 12.11 -13.07
N ASP A 36 4.05 12.50 -13.11
CA ASP A 36 4.94 12.31 -14.25
C ASP A 36 5.07 10.83 -14.66
N TYR A 37 4.80 9.92 -13.72
CA TYR A 37 4.89 8.48 -13.92
C TYR A 37 3.53 7.80 -14.15
N ASP A 38 2.43 8.52 -14.21
CA ASP A 38 1.08 7.95 -14.32
C ASP A 38 0.90 7.05 -15.56
N ARG A 39 1.60 7.36 -16.65
CA ARG A 39 1.58 6.53 -17.86
C ARG A 39 2.50 5.31 -17.80
N LEU A 40 3.56 5.39 -17.00
CA LEU A 40 4.59 4.35 -16.91
C LEU A 40 4.34 3.37 -15.77
N ARG A 41 3.78 3.85 -14.67
CA ARG A 41 3.50 3.04 -13.47
C ARG A 41 2.70 1.76 -13.77
N PRO A 42 1.60 1.82 -14.57
CA PRO A 42 0.83 0.62 -14.88
C PRO A 42 1.59 -0.44 -15.66
N LEU A 43 2.71 -0.10 -16.29
CA LEU A 43 3.54 -1.07 -17.01
C LEU A 43 4.23 -2.08 -16.05
N SER A 44 4.34 -1.74 -14.77
CA SER A 44 4.89 -2.63 -13.73
C SER A 44 3.84 -3.55 -13.10
N TYR A 45 2.55 -3.34 -13.36
CA TYR A 45 1.45 -4.08 -12.73
C TYR A 45 1.22 -5.51 -13.22
N PRO A 46 1.50 -5.88 -14.50
CA PRO A 46 1.30 -7.24 -14.96
C PRO A 46 2.03 -8.28 -14.11
N GLN A 47 1.38 -9.39 -13.84
CA GLN A 47 1.91 -10.49 -13.00
C GLN A 47 2.05 -10.15 -11.51
N THR A 48 1.34 -9.13 -11.03
CA THR A 48 1.22 -8.84 -9.61
C THR A 48 0.16 -9.72 -8.99
N ASP A 49 0.50 -10.39 -7.89
CA ASP A 49 -0.41 -11.28 -7.17
C ASP A 49 -1.23 -10.56 -6.11
N VAL A 50 -0.66 -9.51 -5.50
CA VAL A 50 -1.31 -8.69 -4.46
C VAL A 50 -0.82 -7.26 -4.58
N PHE A 51 -1.73 -6.29 -4.48
CA PHE A 51 -1.39 -4.87 -4.39
C PHE A 51 -1.46 -4.36 -2.95
N LEU A 52 -0.46 -3.59 -2.55
CA LEU A 52 -0.48 -2.80 -1.33
C LEU A 52 -0.71 -1.33 -1.70
N VAL A 53 -1.89 -0.81 -1.41
CA VAL A 53 -2.22 0.59 -1.63
C VAL A 53 -1.96 1.35 -0.33
N CYS A 54 -0.84 2.05 -0.28
CA CYS A 54 -0.33 2.68 0.93
C CYS A 54 -0.69 4.16 1.01
N PHE A 55 -0.97 4.63 2.21
CA PHE A 55 -1.10 6.04 2.54
C PHE A 55 -0.50 6.32 3.93
N SER A 56 -0.19 7.58 4.22
CA SER A 56 0.23 7.98 5.56
C SER A 56 -0.99 8.36 6.41
N VAL A 57 -1.09 7.81 7.62
CA VAL A 57 -2.17 8.18 8.56
C VAL A 57 -2.08 9.63 9.01
N THR A 58 -0.93 10.29 8.80
CA THR A 58 -0.74 11.72 9.08
C THR A 58 -0.98 12.63 7.88
N SER A 59 -1.39 12.05 6.74
CA SER A 59 -1.71 12.80 5.52
C SER A 59 -3.12 12.47 5.04
N PRO A 60 -4.15 13.23 5.46
CA PRO A 60 -5.52 13.04 4.97
C PRO A 60 -5.62 13.14 3.44
N ALA A 61 -4.79 13.94 2.80
CA ALA A 61 -4.73 14.03 1.34
C ALA A 61 -4.29 12.70 0.71
N SER A 62 -3.28 12.04 1.28
CA SER A 62 -2.84 10.71 0.79
C SER A 62 -3.93 9.64 1.00
N PHE A 63 -4.73 9.77 2.05
CA PHE A 63 -5.87 8.90 2.31
C PHE A 63 -6.97 9.06 1.24
N GLU A 64 -7.34 10.29 0.90
CA GLU A 64 -8.30 10.53 -0.20
C GLU A 64 -7.78 10.02 -1.55
N ASN A 65 -6.50 10.14 -1.83
CA ASN A 65 -5.90 9.61 -3.05
C ASN A 65 -6.05 8.10 -3.20
N VAL A 66 -6.18 7.34 -2.12
CA VAL A 66 -6.50 5.91 -2.19
C VAL A 66 -7.82 5.70 -2.93
N ARG A 67 -8.85 6.47 -2.56
CA ARG A 67 -10.19 6.40 -3.16
C ARG A 67 -10.23 6.96 -4.58
N GLU A 68 -9.60 8.12 -4.79
CA GLU A 68 -9.76 8.88 -6.01
C GLU A 68 -8.78 8.46 -7.12
N LYS A 69 -7.60 7.98 -6.75
CA LYS A 69 -6.54 7.70 -7.71
C LYS A 69 -6.05 6.25 -7.67
N TRP A 70 -5.54 5.80 -6.52
CA TRP A 70 -4.77 4.56 -6.47
C TRP A 70 -5.60 3.29 -6.63
N PHE A 71 -6.65 3.15 -5.87
CA PHE A 71 -7.52 1.97 -5.98
C PHE A 71 -8.19 1.88 -7.35
N PRO A 72 -8.76 2.96 -7.91
CA PRO A 72 -9.29 2.93 -9.27
C PRO A 72 -8.26 2.57 -10.33
N GLU A 73 -7.04 3.09 -10.24
CA GLU A 73 -5.96 2.78 -11.20
C GLU A 73 -5.60 1.29 -11.17
N VAL A 74 -5.35 0.74 -9.98
CA VAL A 74 -5.01 -0.68 -9.82
C VAL A 74 -6.17 -1.57 -10.27
N HIS A 75 -7.38 -1.26 -9.89
CA HIS A 75 -8.57 -2.03 -10.24
C HIS A 75 -8.86 -2.01 -11.75
N HIS A 76 -8.60 -0.88 -12.41
CA HIS A 76 -8.76 -0.75 -13.85
C HIS A 76 -7.75 -1.59 -14.63
N HIS A 77 -6.48 -1.56 -14.25
CA HIS A 77 -5.41 -2.27 -14.94
C HIS A 77 -5.31 -3.74 -14.59
N CYS A 78 -5.67 -4.11 -13.37
CA CYS A 78 -5.58 -5.48 -12.85
C CYS A 78 -6.87 -5.87 -12.12
N PRO A 79 -8.02 -5.99 -12.84
CA PRO A 79 -9.26 -6.40 -12.22
C PRO A 79 -9.12 -7.81 -11.64
N GLY A 80 -9.70 -8.04 -10.46
CA GLY A 80 -9.68 -9.34 -9.79
C GLY A 80 -8.43 -9.64 -8.98
N VAL A 81 -7.39 -8.81 -9.05
CA VAL A 81 -6.22 -8.96 -8.17
C VAL A 81 -6.52 -8.39 -6.78
N PRO A 82 -6.26 -9.13 -5.69
CA PRO A 82 -6.54 -8.65 -4.34
C PRO A 82 -5.71 -7.42 -3.99
N CYS A 83 -6.35 -6.47 -3.31
CA CYS A 83 -5.71 -5.25 -2.81
C CYS A 83 -5.85 -5.16 -1.30
N LEU A 84 -4.76 -4.85 -0.62
CA LEU A 84 -4.74 -4.42 0.78
C LEU A 84 -4.56 -2.92 0.84
N ILE A 85 -5.32 -2.25 1.71
CA ILE A 85 -5.10 -0.84 2.02
C ILE A 85 -4.25 -0.76 3.28
N VAL A 86 -3.14 -0.02 3.21
CA VAL A 86 -2.14 0.04 4.28
C VAL A 86 -1.97 1.47 4.76
N GLY A 87 -2.32 1.71 6.03
CA GLY A 87 -2.01 2.95 6.74
C GLY A 87 -0.60 2.88 7.33
N THR A 88 0.28 3.76 6.89
CA THR A 88 1.67 3.82 7.35
C THR A 88 1.91 4.94 8.34
N GLN A 89 3.09 4.96 8.97
CA GLN A 89 3.52 6.02 9.91
C GLN A 89 2.62 6.16 11.14
N THR A 90 2.10 5.06 11.66
CA THR A 90 1.24 5.07 12.85
C THR A 90 1.93 5.62 14.10
N ASP A 91 3.26 5.58 14.15
CA ASP A 91 4.09 6.18 15.19
C ASP A 91 3.91 7.71 15.29
N LEU A 92 3.53 8.36 14.20
CA LEU A 92 3.32 9.79 14.14
C LEU A 92 1.88 10.24 14.44
N ARG A 93 0.93 9.30 14.56
CA ARG A 93 -0.50 9.64 14.78
C ARG A 93 -0.72 10.49 16.03
N ASP A 94 -0.01 10.21 17.10
CA ASP A 94 -0.11 10.89 18.39
C ASP A 94 1.02 11.91 18.63
N ASP A 95 1.86 12.16 17.63
CA ASP A 95 2.92 13.15 17.74
C ASP A 95 2.34 14.57 17.86
N PRO A 96 2.70 15.34 18.92
CA PRO A 96 2.13 16.67 19.15
C PRO A 96 2.40 17.65 18.02
N SER A 97 3.57 17.60 17.39
CA SER A 97 3.94 18.50 16.31
C SER A 97 3.13 18.23 15.03
N VAL A 98 2.89 16.95 14.74
CA VAL A 98 2.04 16.53 13.61
C VAL A 98 0.59 16.94 13.85
N ARG A 99 0.07 16.72 15.06
CA ARG A 99 -1.29 17.13 15.42
C ARG A 99 -1.49 18.63 15.37
N GLU A 100 -0.51 19.41 15.83
CA GLU A 100 -0.54 20.86 15.74
C GLU A 100 -0.57 21.34 14.28
N LYS A 101 0.30 20.78 13.44
CA LYS A 101 0.35 21.12 12.01
C LYS A 101 -0.97 20.83 11.31
N LEU A 102 -1.55 19.66 11.53
CA LEU A 102 -2.83 19.28 10.96
C LEU A 102 -3.97 20.13 11.52
N GLY A 103 -3.95 20.45 12.82
CA GLY A 103 -4.94 21.32 13.47
C GLY A 103 -4.99 22.72 12.87
N LYS A 104 -3.86 23.30 12.45
CA LYS A 104 -3.80 24.58 11.71
C LYS A 104 -4.55 24.51 10.38
N GLN A 105 -4.66 23.34 9.77
CA GLN A 105 -5.41 23.08 8.55
C GLN A 105 -6.83 22.54 8.84
N LYS A 106 -7.28 22.54 10.09
CA LYS A 106 -8.55 21.96 10.54
C LYS A 106 -8.70 20.47 10.21
N MET A 107 -7.59 19.76 10.24
CA MET A 107 -7.52 18.33 9.98
C MET A 107 -6.99 17.56 11.20
N THR A 108 -7.25 16.26 11.21
CA THR A 108 -6.75 15.31 12.20
C THR A 108 -6.13 14.12 11.49
N PRO A 109 -5.21 13.38 12.14
CA PRO A 109 -4.74 12.11 11.59
C PRO A 109 -5.88 11.15 11.29
N VAL A 110 -5.70 10.33 10.27
CA VAL A 110 -6.69 9.32 9.87
C VAL A 110 -6.82 8.27 10.97
N LYS A 111 -8.05 7.97 11.36
CA LYS A 111 -8.35 6.96 12.36
C LYS A 111 -8.39 5.57 11.73
N LYS A 112 -8.14 4.56 12.54
CA LYS A 112 -8.22 3.17 12.11
C LYS A 112 -9.59 2.83 11.52
N GLU A 113 -10.67 3.28 12.17
CA GLU A 113 -12.05 3.03 11.74
C GLU A 113 -12.35 3.62 10.36
N ASP A 114 -11.74 4.76 10.02
CA ASP A 114 -11.90 5.38 8.70
C ASP A 114 -11.21 4.55 7.61
N GLY A 115 -10.04 4.00 7.91
CA GLY A 115 -9.33 3.07 7.01
C GLY A 115 -10.11 1.77 6.79
N GLU A 116 -10.65 1.19 7.85
CA GLU A 116 -11.47 -0.03 7.77
C GLU A 116 -12.73 0.20 6.93
N ARG A 117 -13.40 1.34 7.12
CA ARG A 117 -14.57 1.73 6.34
C ARG A 117 -14.24 1.91 4.87
N MET A 118 -13.14 2.61 4.55
CA MET A 118 -12.70 2.79 3.16
C MET A 118 -12.41 1.46 2.47
N ALA A 119 -11.69 0.56 3.13
CA ALA A 119 -11.39 -0.75 2.58
C ALA A 119 -12.67 -1.53 2.23
N LYS A 120 -13.67 -1.48 3.11
CA LYS A 120 -14.98 -2.11 2.88
C LYS A 120 -15.73 -1.46 1.72
N GLU A 121 -15.77 -0.14 1.65
CA GLU A 121 -16.44 0.63 0.59
C GLU A 121 -15.83 0.34 -0.79
N LEU A 122 -14.50 0.23 -0.87
CA LEU A 122 -13.78 -0.01 -2.12
C LEU A 122 -13.75 -1.49 -2.53
N GLY A 123 -14.13 -2.40 -1.65
CA GLY A 123 -14.01 -3.84 -1.90
C GLY A 123 -12.58 -4.36 -1.81
N ALA A 124 -11.69 -3.67 -1.09
CA ALA A 124 -10.38 -4.18 -0.74
C ALA A 124 -10.50 -5.39 0.19
N VAL A 125 -9.49 -6.25 0.20
CA VAL A 125 -9.50 -7.46 1.04
C VAL A 125 -9.53 -7.09 2.52
N LYS A 126 -8.68 -6.12 2.92
CA LYS A 126 -8.56 -5.69 4.30
C LYS A 126 -7.85 -4.33 4.40
N TYR A 127 -8.04 -3.67 5.51
CA TYR A 127 -7.23 -2.55 5.96
C TYR A 127 -6.26 -3.01 7.04
N VAL A 128 -4.99 -2.63 6.92
CA VAL A 128 -3.94 -2.89 7.91
C VAL A 128 -3.14 -1.62 8.17
N GLU A 129 -2.56 -1.52 9.35
CA GLU A 129 -1.74 -0.38 9.75
C GLU A 129 -0.35 -0.84 10.16
N CYS A 130 0.66 0.00 9.95
CA CYS A 130 2.01 -0.28 10.41
C CYS A 130 2.83 1.00 10.62
N SER A 131 3.95 0.81 11.32
CA SER A 131 5.05 1.78 11.38
C SER A 131 6.33 1.07 10.96
N ALA A 132 6.94 1.51 9.88
CA ALA A 132 8.24 1.00 9.46
C ALA A 132 9.35 1.42 10.44
N LEU A 133 9.24 2.62 11.04
CA LEU A 133 10.21 3.13 12.00
C LEU A 133 10.29 2.28 13.27
N THR A 134 9.14 1.94 13.85
CA THR A 134 9.05 1.18 15.10
C THR A 134 8.86 -0.32 14.87
N GLN A 135 8.63 -0.73 13.64
CA GLN A 135 8.24 -2.09 13.22
C GLN A 135 6.87 -2.53 13.76
N TYR A 136 6.09 -1.61 14.32
CA TYR A 136 4.75 -1.90 14.82
C TYR A 136 3.86 -2.45 13.71
N LYS A 137 3.35 -3.66 13.91
CA LYS A 137 2.49 -4.39 12.96
C LYS A 137 3.02 -4.52 11.53
N LEU A 138 4.31 -4.28 11.32
CA LEU A 138 4.92 -4.43 9.99
C LEU A 138 4.84 -5.88 9.51
N LYS A 139 5.08 -6.85 10.40
CA LYS A 139 4.93 -8.27 10.09
C LYS A 139 3.49 -8.62 9.70
N ASP A 140 2.49 -8.05 10.36
CA ASP A 140 1.07 -8.32 10.10
C ASP A 140 0.68 -7.96 8.66
N VAL A 141 1.27 -6.89 8.09
CA VAL A 141 1.05 -6.52 6.69
C VAL A 141 1.47 -7.67 5.75
N PHE A 142 2.64 -8.24 5.97
CA PHE A 142 3.16 -9.34 5.15
C PHE A 142 2.45 -10.67 5.42
N ASP A 143 1.98 -10.91 6.63
CA ASP A 143 1.15 -12.06 6.94
C ASP A 143 -0.18 -12.00 6.15
N GLU A 144 -0.78 -10.81 6.02
CA GLU A 144 -1.98 -10.62 5.20
C GLU A 144 -1.71 -10.78 3.69
N VAL A 145 -0.55 -10.31 3.20
CA VAL A 145 -0.12 -10.58 1.82
C VAL A 145 -0.05 -12.08 1.58
N SER A 146 0.61 -12.81 2.49
CA SER A 146 0.74 -14.26 2.40
C SER A 146 -0.61 -14.95 2.39
N PHE A 147 -1.53 -14.51 3.23
CA PHE A 147 -2.89 -15.02 3.26
C PHE A 147 -3.63 -14.79 1.93
N CYS A 148 -3.52 -13.60 1.33
CA CYS A 148 -4.10 -13.33 0.02
C CYS A 148 -3.58 -14.25 -1.08
N MET A 149 -2.29 -14.63 -1.02
CA MET A 149 -1.67 -15.51 -2.00
C MET A 149 -2.09 -16.99 -1.85
N THR A 150 -2.55 -17.41 -0.68
CA THR A 150 -2.97 -18.80 -0.43
C THR A 150 -4.43 -19.08 -0.76
N ILE A 151 -5.26 -18.04 -0.94
CA ILE A 151 -6.70 -18.18 -1.23
C ILE A 151 -6.97 -18.26 -2.74
N ASN A 152 -6.05 -17.80 -3.57
CA ASN A 152 -6.12 -17.84 -5.01
C ASN A 152 -5.35 -19.05 -5.55
#